data_abfb42ab78d0e82b56bd897a577312ff
#
_entry.id   abfb42ab78d0e82b56bd897a577312ff
#
_cell.length_a   1.000
_cell.length_b   1.000
_cell.length_c   1.000
_cell.angle_alpha   90.00
_cell.angle_beta   90.00
_cell.angle_gamma   90.00
#
_symmetry.space_group_name_H-M   'P 1'
#
loop_
_entity.id
_entity.type
_entity.pdbx_description
1 polymer ?
#
loop_
_entity_poly.entity_id
_entity_poly.type
_entity_poly.pdbx_seq_one_letter_code
_entity_poly.pdbx_strand_id
1 'polypeptide(L)'
;MNFTLFSGTSEQPRLPQDPSAEPFELKAVAGPDIWRTPSSAGGRDDFSGPIYATPLSLDSFKRAQVTISANFQAPYSQGGLILFMPESDPTVDADGQSLRLHESLSTWIKAGIELVDDQLFASIAAGKPYSDWSLTRLGENTATFEMEKKNGSLWIYVVGSDGNRTPLRKLTWVFDMKPQRDVWVGVAACMPKGDGTANGGSFAVQFRDFGITTE
;
A
#
# COMPACT_ATOMS: atom_id res chain seq x y z
N MET A 1 -6.49 -15.33 8.88
CA MET A 1 -6.14 -13.93 9.21
C MET A 1 -7.42 -13.10 9.12
N ASN A 2 -7.61 -12.12 9.99
CA ASN A 2 -8.78 -11.24 9.94
C ASN A 2 -8.40 -9.94 9.23
N PHE A 3 -8.91 -9.74 8.01
CA PHE A 3 -8.65 -8.53 7.24
C PHE A 3 -9.65 -7.44 7.61
N THR A 4 -9.18 -6.22 7.65
CA THR A 4 -9.95 -5.02 7.96
C THR A 4 -9.75 -3.98 6.88
N LEU A 5 -10.82 -3.32 6.51
CA LEU A 5 -10.79 -2.16 5.63
C LEU A 5 -10.54 -0.90 6.47
N PHE A 6 -9.47 -0.20 6.14
CA PHE A 6 -9.24 1.18 6.55
C PHE A 6 -9.74 2.04 5.41
N SER A 7 -10.80 2.76 5.64
CA SER A 7 -11.49 3.44 4.56
C SER A 7 -10.97 4.85 4.36
N GLY A 8 -10.65 5.13 3.11
CA GLY A 8 -10.93 6.45 2.58
C GLY A 8 -12.43 6.61 2.30
N THR A 9 -12.83 7.76 1.83
CA THR A 9 -14.20 8.29 1.70
C THR A 9 -15.08 7.64 0.62
N SER A 10 -14.73 6.49 0.04
CA SER A 10 -15.47 5.87 -1.05
C SER A 10 -16.13 4.55 -0.65
N GLU A 11 -17.37 4.35 -1.12
CA GLU A 11 -18.01 3.04 -1.04
C GLU A 11 -17.15 2.00 -1.77
N GLN A 12 -16.74 0.96 -1.05
CA GLN A 12 -15.92 -0.11 -1.57
C GLN A 12 -16.78 -1.25 -2.12
N PRO A 13 -16.31 -1.96 -3.16
CA PRO A 13 -16.91 -3.23 -3.55
C PRO A 13 -16.82 -4.23 -2.39
N ARG A 14 -17.60 -5.31 -2.50
CA ARG A 14 -17.53 -6.38 -1.51
C ARG A 14 -16.12 -6.96 -1.47
N LEU A 15 -15.48 -6.88 -0.30
CA LEU A 15 -14.17 -7.46 -0.07
C LEU A 15 -14.29 -8.90 0.44
N PRO A 16 -13.43 -9.83 -0.03
CA PRO A 16 -13.43 -11.22 0.43
C PRO A 16 -12.94 -11.30 1.89
N GLN A 17 -13.47 -12.22 2.66
CA GLN A 17 -12.92 -12.52 3.99
C GLN A 17 -11.51 -13.11 3.92
N ASP A 18 -11.24 -13.88 2.87
CA ASP A 18 -9.92 -14.42 2.55
C ASP A 18 -9.45 -13.89 1.17
N PRO A 19 -8.64 -12.83 1.15
CA PRO A 19 -8.15 -12.23 -0.08
C PRO A 19 -7.11 -13.10 -0.81
N SER A 20 -6.69 -14.23 -0.24
CA SER A 20 -5.85 -15.19 -0.94
C SER A 20 -6.64 -16.17 -1.83
N ALA A 21 -7.95 -16.30 -1.57
CA ALA A 21 -8.80 -17.27 -2.24
C ALA A 21 -9.38 -16.77 -3.58
N GLU A 22 -9.58 -15.47 -3.72
CA GLU A 22 -10.22 -14.89 -4.91
C GLU A 22 -9.69 -13.47 -5.21
N PRO A 23 -9.69 -13.06 -6.49
CA PRO A 23 -9.39 -11.68 -6.86
C PRO A 23 -10.39 -10.70 -6.25
N PHE A 24 -9.91 -9.51 -5.93
CA PHE A 24 -10.73 -8.42 -5.40
C PHE A 24 -10.23 -7.06 -5.89
N GLU A 25 -10.99 -6.00 -5.61
CA GLU A 25 -10.61 -4.65 -5.98
C GLU A 25 -10.77 -3.66 -4.82
N LEU A 26 -9.95 -2.61 -4.85
CA LEU A 26 -10.16 -1.40 -4.07
C LEU A 26 -10.43 -0.24 -5.00
N LYS A 27 -11.44 0.56 -4.64
CA LYS A 27 -11.83 1.75 -5.37
C LYS A 27 -11.25 3.00 -4.70
N ALA A 28 -10.37 3.70 -5.37
CA ALA A 28 -9.85 5.00 -4.95
C ALA A 28 -10.62 6.14 -5.61
N VAL A 29 -10.78 7.25 -4.88
CA VAL A 29 -11.33 8.52 -5.37
C VAL A 29 -10.26 9.59 -5.32
N ALA A 30 -10.49 10.72 -5.98
CA ALA A 30 -9.56 11.84 -5.97
C ALA A 30 -9.36 12.42 -4.55
N GLY A 31 -8.12 12.72 -4.21
CA GLY A 31 -7.71 13.40 -2.99
C GLY A 31 -6.85 12.55 -2.05
N PRO A 32 -7.31 11.36 -1.59
CA PRO A 32 -6.56 10.52 -0.67
C PRO A 32 -5.17 10.10 -1.17
N ASP A 33 -4.20 10.13 -0.25
CA ASP A 33 -2.80 9.75 -0.49
C ASP A 33 -2.19 9.10 0.77
N ILE A 34 -1.02 8.49 0.59
CA ILE A 34 -0.13 8.03 1.66
C ILE A 34 1.22 8.70 1.40
N TRP A 35 1.40 9.89 1.99
CA TRP A 35 2.56 10.72 1.72
C TRP A 35 2.83 11.70 2.86
N ARG A 36 4.11 11.87 3.24
CA ARG A 36 4.52 12.79 4.31
C ARG A 36 5.72 13.62 3.91
N THR A 37 5.65 14.93 4.12
CA THR A 37 6.75 15.85 3.88
C THR A 37 7.05 16.70 5.11
N PRO A 38 8.31 17.16 5.31
CA PRO A 38 8.62 18.09 6.37
C PRO A 38 7.97 19.46 6.12
N SER A 39 7.84 20.28 7.18
CA SER A 39 7.25 21.62 7.07
C SER A 39 7.97 22.51 6.04
N SER A 40 9.29 22.32 5.88
CA SER A 40 10.09 23.02 4.87
C SER A 40 9.75 22.65 3.42
N ALA A 41 9.03 21.53 3.22
CA ALA A 41 8.59 21.01 1.92
C ALA A 41 7.06 20.87 1.85
N GLY A 42 6.32 21.77 2.49
CA GLY A 42 4.86 21.85 2.41
C GLY A 42 4.10 21.23 3.58
N GLY A 43 4.75 20.47 4.46
CA GLY A 43 4.16 19.99 5.72
C GLY A 43 2.96 19.06 5.56
N ARG A 44 2.95 18.18 4.53
CA ARG A 44 1.89 17.18 4.35
C ARG A 44 2.10 16.00 5.28
N ASP A 45 1.01 15.46 5.80
CA ASP A 45 0.97 14.16 6.50
C ASP A 45 -0.36 13.46 6.14
N ASP A 46 -0.38 12.85 4.98
CA ASP A 46 -1.54 12.13 4.46
C ASP A 46 -1.33 10.62 4.69
N PHE A 47 -2.25 10.00 5.38
CA PHE A 47 -2.37 8.54 5.48
C PHE A 47 -3.84 8.18 5.28
N SER A 48 -4.31 8.35 4.05
CA SER A 48 -5.70 8.22 3.67
C SER A 48 -5.83 7.46 2.35
N GLY A 49 -6.98 6.90 2.12
CA GLY A 49 -7.22 6.02 0.99
C GLY A 49 -7.61 4.63 1.47
N PRO A 50 -8.26 3.83 0.64
CA PRO A 50 -8.63 2.49 1.01
C PRO A 50 -7.37 1.62 1.22
N ILE A 51 -7.29 1.02 2.40
CA ILE A 51 -6.28 0.02 2.77
C ILE A 51 -7.03 -1.21 3.25
N TYR A 52 -6.74 -2.38 2.69
CA TYR A 52 -7.29 -3.65 3.15
C TYR A 52 -6.15 -4.51 3.69
N ALA A 53 -6.08 -4.69 5.02
CA ALA A 53 -4.93 -5.23 5.71
C ALA A 53 -5.31 -6.09 6.92
N THR A 54 -4.36 -6.88 7.40
CA THR A 54 -4.47 -7.71 8.59
C THR A 54 -3.32 -7.42 9.55
N PRO A 55 -3.57 -7.41 10.88
CA PRO A 55 -2.51 -7.26 11.87
C PRO A 55 -1.72 -8.56 12.01
N LEU A 56 -0.43 -8.43 12.29
CA LEU A 56 0.46 -9.52 12.64
C LEU A 56 1.69 -9.03 13.40
N SER A 57 2.33 -9.93 14.15
CA SER A 57 3.61 -9.61 14.76
C SER A 57 4.68 -9.38 13.69
N LEU A 58 5.45 -8.30 13.81
CA LEU A 58 6.56 -8.03 12.87
C LEU A 58 7.59 -9.17 12.86
N ASP A 59 7.80 -9.81 14.01
CA ASP A 59 8.75 -10.92 14.11
C ASP A 59 8.30 -12.14 13.29
N SER A 60 6.99 -12.39 13.22
CA SER A 60 6.41 -13.49 12.45
C SER A 60 6.36 -13.25 10.95
N PHE A 61 6.47 -12.01 10.49
CA PHE A 61 6.41 -11.69 9.07
C PHE A 61 7.54 -12.35 8.28
N LYS A 62 7.21 -13.10 7.25
CA LYS A 62 8.18 -13.65 6.28
C LYS A 62 8.06 -13.00 4.91
N ARG A 63 6.85 -12.97 4.35
CA ARG A 63 6.63 -12.56 2.97
C ARG A 63 5.19 -12.08 2.77
N ALA A 64 5.03 -11.08 1.90
CA ALA A 64 3.76 -10.73 1.30
C ALA A 64 3.94 -10.58 -0.21
N GLN A 65 2.94 -11.01 -0.99
CA GLN A 65 2.95 -10.92 -2.45
C GLN A 65 1.57 -10.53 -2.96
N VAL A 66 1.52 -9.80 -4.07
CA VAL A 66 0.26 -9.52 -4.79
C VAL A 66 0.55 -9.22 -6.26
N THR A 67 -0.34 -9.64 -7.14
CA THR A 67 -0.40 -9.19 -8.53
C THR A 67 -1.43 -8.07 -8.64
N ILE A 68 -1.01 -6.94 -9.22
CA ILE A 68 -1.76 -5.69 -9.31
C ILE A 68 -2.04 -5.39 -10.77
N SER A 69 -3.27 -4.94 -11.07
CA SER A 69 -3.60 -4.37 -12.36
C SER A 69 -4.65 -3.27 -12.23
N ALA A 70 -4.55 -2.22 -13.07
CA ALA A 70 -5.54 -1.16 -13.12
C ALA A 70 -5.46 -0.39 -14.45
N ASN A 71 -6.49 0.39 -14.74
CA ASN A 71 -6.47 1.39 -15.79
C ASN A 71 -6.02 2.74 -15.19
N PHE A 72 -4.70 2.93 -15.11
CA PHE A 72 -4.10 4.13 -14.54
C PHE A 72 -4.24 5.30 -15.51
N GLN A 73 -4.97 6.34 -15.15
CA GLN A 73 -5.23 7.52 -16.00
C GLN A 73 -4.95 8.86 -15.28
N ALA A 74 -5.18 8.91 -13.98
CA ALA A 74 -4.94 10.11 -13.20
C ALA A 74 -3.48 10.16 -12.71
N PRO A 75 -2.81 11.32 -12.74
CA PRO A 75 -1.45 11.46 -12.21
C PRO A 75 -1.36 11.00 -10.76
N TYR A 76 -0.32 10.22 -10.46
CA TYR A 76 -0.06 9.61 -9.15
C TYR A 76 -1.12 8.61 -8.68
N SER A 77 -2.05 8.18 -9.56
CA SER A 77 -2.88 7.01 -9.24
C SER A 77 -1.99 5.80 -9.01
N GLN A 78 -2.25 5.07 -7.93
CA GLN A 78 -1.36 4.02 -7.46
C GLN A 78 -2.10 2.90 -6.75
N GLY A 79 -1.53 1.70 -6.80
CA GLY A 79 -2.00 0.55 -6.05
C GLY A 79 -0.88 -0.43 -5.75
N GLY A 80 -0.91 -1.06 -4.57
CA GLY A 80 0.17 -1.95 -4.20
C GLY A 80 0.08 -2.59 -2.82
N LEU A 81 1.14 -3.31 -2.47
CA LEU A 81 1.39 -3.79 -1.12
C LEU A 81 1.64 -2.61 -0.17
N ILE A 82 1.17 -2.74 1.04
CA ILE A 82 1.48 -1.85 2.15
C ILE A 82 1.85 -2.66 3.40
N LEU A 83 2.88 -2.22 4.10
CA LEU A 83 3.21 -2.60 5.47
C LEU A 83 3.28 -1.32 6.29
N PHE A 84 2.53 -1.25 7.39
CA PHE A 84 2.57 -0.06 8.25
C PHE A 84 2.53 -0.41 9.73
N MET A 85 3.12 0.46 10.52
CA MET A 85 3.27 0.35 11.97
C MET A 85 2.56 1.54 12.60
N PRO A 86 1.32 1.38 13.10
CA PRO A 86 0.58 2.48 13.72
C PRO A 86 1.18 2.81 15.08
N GLU A 87 1.24 4.10 15.44
CA GLU A 87 1.67 4.53 16.77
C GLU A 87 0.57 4.40 17.82
N SER A 88 -0.68 4.42 17.39
CA SER A 88 -1.87 4.23 18.24
C SER A 88 -2.77 3.15 17.66
N ASP A 89 -3.65 2.59 18.50
CA ASP A 89 -4.64 1.64 18.01
C ASP A 89 -5.59 2.34 17.03
N PRO A 90 -5.95 1.66 15.93
CA PRO A 90 -6.97 2.18 15.04
C PRO A 90 -8.30 2.35 15.78
N THR A 91 -9.02 3.41 15.47
CA THR A 91 -10.36 3.66 16.03
C THR A 91 -11.43 3.28 15.01
N VAL A 92 -12.57 2.78 15.51
CA VAL A 92 -13.71 2.44 14.66
C VAL A 92 -14.40 3.74 14.21
N ASP A 93 -14.69 3.83 12.92
CA ASP A 93 -15.46 4.94 12.37
C ASP A 93 -16.90 5.01 12.93
N ALA A 94 -17.54 6.15 12.74
CA ALA A 94 -18.92 6.38 13.18
C ALA A 94 -19.93 5.40 12.54
N ASP A 95 -19.60 4.81 11.39
CA ASP A 95 -20.40 3.78 10.72
C ASP A 95 -20.21 2.37 11.32
N GLY A 96 -19.22 2.19 12.20
CA GLY A 96 -18.91 0.91 12.82
C GLY A 96 -18.30 -0.14 11.88
N GLN A 97 -17.98 0.22 10.64
CA GLN A 97 -17.54 -0.71 9.60
C GLN A 97 -16.09 -0.52 9.16
N SER A 98 -15.54 0.67 9.36
CA SER A 98 -14.19 1.02 8.93
C SER A 98 -13.32 1.37 10.13
N LEU A 99 -12.03 1.11 10.04
CA LEU A 99 -11.06 1.61 10.99
C LEU A 99 -10.40 2.90 10.47
N ARG A 100 -10.23 3.87 11.36
CA ARG A 100 -9.38 5.05 11.13
C ARG A 100 -8.06 4.90 11.83
N LEU A 101 -7.03 5.30 11.13
CA LEU A 101 -5.71 5.51 11.71
C LEU A 101 -5.59 6.97 12.10
N HIS A 102 -5.07 7.23 13.31
CA HIS A 102 -4.64 8.57 13.64
C HIS A 102 -3.46 8.94 12.72
N GLU A 103 -3.57 10.06 12.03
CA GLU A 103 -2.67 10.51 10.97
C GLU A 103 -1.22 10.73 11.41
N SER A 104 -0.97 10.88 12.72
CA SER A 104 0.36 11.23 13.22
C SER A 104 1.30 10.02 13.27
N LEU A 105 2.38 10.11 12.50
CA LEU A 105 3.67 9.42 12.68
C LEU A 105 3.72 7.91 12.41
N SER A 106 2.70 7.25 11.86
CA SER A 106 2.85 5.86 11.43
C SER A 106 4.05 5.69 10.49
N THR A 107 4.89 4.71 10.76
CA THR A 107 5.91 4.27 9.80
C THR A 107 5.23 3.36 8.79
N TRP A 108 5.49 3.59 7.51
CA TRP A 108 4.88 2.79 6.47
C TRP A 108 5.83 2.55 5.29
N ILE A 109 5.60 1.46 4.58
CA ILE A 109 6.28 1.09 3.34
C ILE A 109 5.21 0.64 2.36
N LYS A 110 5.20 1.22 1.14
CA LYS A 110 4.33 0.77 0.05
C LYS A 110 5.17 0.41 -1.18
N ALA A 111 4.70 -0.59 -1.93
CA ALA A 111 5.32 -1.03 -3.17
C ALA A 111 4.24 -1.46 -4.16
N GLY A 112 4.23 -0.88 -5.35
CA GLY A 112 3.20 -1.16 -6.33
C GLY A 112 3.41 -0.44 -7.64
N ILE A 113 2.32 -0.29 -8.40
CA ILE A 113 2.29 0.47 -9.65
C ILE A 113 1.83 1.89 -9.37
N GLU A 114 2.47 2.87 -10.00
CA GLU A 114 2.11 4.28 -9.94
C GLU A 114 2.25 4.93 -11.31
N LEU A 115 1.30 5.80 -11.67
CA LEU A 115 1.33 6.61 -12.88
C LEU A 115 2.03 7.95 -12.59
N VAL A 116 3.16 8.20 -13.25
CA VAL A 116 3.93 9.44 -13.13
C VAL A 116 4.30 9.92 -14.53
N ASP A 117 4.00 11.17 -14.86
CA ASP A 117 4.29 11.78 -16.17
C ASP A 117 3.83 10.88 -17.34
N ASP A 118 2.58 10.41 -17.27
CA ASP A 118 1.93 9.52 -18.25
C ASP A 118 2.65 8.19 -18.49
N GLN A 119 3.48 7.75 -17.54
CA GLN A 119 4.22 6.49 -17.60
C GLN A 119 4.01 5.66 -16.33
N LEU A 120 4.00 4.35 -16.50
CA LEU A 120 3.86 3.40 -15.38
C LEU A 120 5.21 3.04 -14.79
N PHE A 121 5.27 3.08 -13.46
CA PHE A 121 6.46 2.74 -12.70
C PHE A 121 6.15 1.71 -11.60
N ALA A 122 7.10 0.82 -11.34
CA ALA A 122 7.22 0.18 -10.07
C ALA A 122 7.68 1.25 -9.07
N SER A 123 6.79 1.63 -8.19
CA SER A 123 6.96 2.68 -7.19
C SER A 123 7.17 2.06 -5.82
N ILE A 124 8.22 2.49 -5.15
CA ILE A 124 8.46 2.15 -3.75
C ILE A 124 8.58 3.44 -2.95
N ALA A 125 7.74 3.57 -1.93
CA ALA A 125 7.84 4.67 -0.99
C ALA A 125 7.84 4.16 0.45
N ALA A 126 8.59 4.82 1.30
CA ALA A 126 8.62 4.58 2.74
C ALA A 126 8.53 5.90 3.50
N GLY A 127 7.75 5.96 4.56
CA GLY A 127 7.62 7.11 5.45
C GLY A 127 8.26 6.83 6.81
N LYS A 128 9.50 7.40 7.02
CA LYS A 128 10.22 7.32 8.30
C LYS A 128 11.31 8.41 8.41
N PRO A 129 11.07 9.52 9.07
CA PRO A 129 9.76 10.10 9.38
C PRO A 129 9.05 10.63 8.13
N TYR A 130 9.80 11.02 7.09
CA TYR A 130 9.28 11.59 5.86
C TYR A 130 9.36 10.59 4.71
N SER A 131 8.60 10.89 3.66
CA SER A 131 8.55 10.06 2.46
C SER A 131 9.88 10.03 1.73
N ASP A 132 10.34 8.81 1.46
CA ASP A 132 11.47 8.49 0.57
C ASP A 132 10.94 7.62 -0.57
N TRP A 133 11.10 8.07 -1.81
CA TRP A 133 10.43 7.55 -2.98
C TRP A 133 11.41 7.20 -4.09
N SER A 134 11.18 6.07 -4.75
CA SER A 134 11.93 5.66 -5.93
C SER A 134 11.04 5.00 -6.97
N LEU A 135 11.42 5.15 -8.23
CA LEU A 135 10.69 4.69 -9.40
C LEU A 135 11.58 3.83 -10.29
N THR A 136 11.03 2.71 -10.76
CA THR A 136 11.63 1.88 -11.80
C THR A 136 10.59 1.69 -12.90
N ARG A 137 10.94 1.99 -14.14
CA ARG A 137 9.99 1.97 -15.26
C ARG A 137 9.38 0.58 -15.45
N LEU A 138 8.06 0.54 -15.61
CA LEU A 138 7.29 -0.64 -16.03
C LEU A 138 6.81 -0.45 -17.47
N GLY A 139 6.74 -1.54 -18.23
CA GLY A 139 6.18 -1.56 -19.58
C GLY A 139 4.70 -1.89 -19.63
N GLU A 140 4.12 -2.33 -18.53
CA GLU A 140 2.76 -2.89 -18.46
C GLU A 140 1.99 -2.35 -17.27
N ASN A 141 0.65 -2.38 -17.37
CA ASN A 141 -0.27 -1.98 -16.30
C ASN A 141 -0.59 -3.12 -15.30
N THR A 142 0.15 -4.21 -15.40
CA THR A 142 0.04 -5.39 -14.52
C THR A 142 1.42 -5.78 -14.06
N ALA A 143 1.60 -5.95 -12.76
CA ALA A 143 2.86 -6.45 -12.19
C ALA A 143 2.63 -7.15 -10.86
N THR A 144 3.52 -8.11 -10.54
CA THR A 144 3.54 -8.78 -9.24
C THR A 144 4.63 -8.19 -8.38
N PHE A 145 4.25 -7.78 -7.17
CA PHE A 145 5.18 -7.25 -6.16
C PHE A 145 5.29 -8.21 -4.99
N GLU A 146 6.47 -8.21 -4.41
CA GLU A 146 6.78 -9.02 -3.25
C GLU A 146 7.59 -8.23 -2.23
N MET A 147 7.23 -8.37 -0.95
CA MET A 147 7.99 -7.94 0.22
C MET A 147 8.46 -9.19 0.98
N GLU A 148 9.75 -9.32 1.26
CA GLU A 148 10.34 -10.50 1.92
C GLU A 148 11.28 -10.09 3.05
N LYS A 149 11.13 -10.73 4.22
CA LYS A 149 12.13 -10.70 5.30
C LYS A 149 13.28 -11.62 4.94
N LYS A 150 14.46 -11.05 4.70
CA LYS A 150 15.66 -11.81 4.36
C LYS A 150 16.89 -11.20 5.02
N ASN A 151 17.58 -12.02 5.83
CA ASN A 151 18.80 -11.61 6.55
C ASN A 151 18.61 -10.29 7.35
N GLY A 152 17.52 -10.21 8.14
CA GLY A 152 17.20 -9.05 9.00
C GLY A 152 16.78 -7.79 8.25
N SER A 153 16.51 -7.86 6.95
CA SER A 153 16.11 -6.71 6.13
C SER A 153 14.83 -7.00 5.37
N LEU A 154 14.03 -5.97 5.09
CA LEU A 154 12.92 -6.07 4.17
C LEU A 154 13.44 -5.84 2.74
N TRP A 155 13.26 -6.83 1.90
CA TRP A 155 13.53 -6.75 0.48
C TRP A 155 12.23 -6.59 -0.29
N ILE A 156 12.26 -5.75 -1.31
CA ILE A 156 11.13 -5.50 -2.20
C ILE A 156 11.53 -5.86 -3.61
N TYR A 157 10.68 -6.65 -4.27
CA TYR A 157 10.91 -7.16 -5.62
C TYR A 157 9.71 -6.88 -6.52
N VAL A 158 9.97 -6.74 -7.82
CA VAL A 158 9.01 -7.08 -8.87
C VAL A 158 9.29 -8.50 -9.32
N VAL A 159 8.24 -9.27 -9.53
CA VAL A 159 8.31 -10.69 -9.94
C VAL A 159 7.82 -10.79 -11.38
N GLY A 160 8.68 -11.26 -12.26
CA GLY A 160 8.36 -11.49 -13.66
C GLY A 160 7.42 -12.68 -13.86
N SER A 161 6.81 -12.78 -15.03
CA SER A 161 5.94 -13.91 -15.40
C SER A 161 6.67 -15.25 -15.43
N ASP A 162 7.99 -15.23 -15.55
CA ASP A 162 8.89 -16.40 -15.49
C ASP A 162 9.27 -16.77 -14.03
N GLY A 163 8.72 -16.05 -13.03
CA GLY A 163 9.05 -16.22 -11.62
C GLY A 163 10.36 -15.58 -11.17
N ASN A 164 11.11 -14.96 -12.09
CA ASN A 164 12.34 -14.25 -11.73
C ASN A 164 12.05 -13.00 -10.91
N ARG A 165 12.83 -12.78 -9.87
CA ARG A 165 12.70 -11.68 -8.92
C ARG A 165 13.75 -10.60 -9.19
N THR A 166 13.31 -9.41 -9.55
CA THR A 166 14.17 -8.24 -9.70
C THR A 166 14.10 -7.40 -8.43
N PRO A 167 15.21 -7.23 -7.69
CA PRO A 167 15.20 -6.44 -6.47
C PRO A 167 15.07 -4.95 -6.81
N LEU A 168 14.12 -4.28 -6.14
CA LEU A 168 13.84 -2.86 -6.30
C LEU A 168 14.41 -2.03 -5.14
N ARG A 169 14.28 -2.56 -3.90
CA ARG A 169 14.77 -1.87 -2.70
C ARG A 169 15.09 -2.86 -1.58
N LYS A 170 16.05 -2.46 -0.74
CA LYS A 170 16.35 -3.10 0.55
C LYS A 170 16.23 -2.06 1.66
N LEU A 171 15.43 -2.36 2.67
CA LEU A 171 15.24 -1.55 3.88
C LEU A 171 15.81 -2.32 5.07
N THR A 172 16.92 -1.83 5.62
CA THR A 172 17.70 -2.54 6.65
C THR A 172 17.19 -2.33 8.07
N TRP A 173 16.34 -1.33 8.29
CA TRP A 173 15.89 -0.85 9.59
C TRP A 173 14.53 -1.44 10.04
N VAL A 174 13.78 -2.09 9.15
CA VAL A 174 12.38 -2.48 9.41
C VAL A 174 12.28 -3.44 10.59
N PHE A 175 13.08 -4.49 10.63
CA PHE A 175 13.04 -5.50 11.67
C PHE A 175 13.85 -5.16 12.94
N ASP A 176 14.60 -4.06 12.91
CA ASP A 176 15.21 -3.47 14.10
C ASP A 176 14.25 -2.55 14.86
N MET A 177 13.14 -2.15 14.22
CA MET A 177 12.04 -1.51 14.93
C MET A 177 11.41 -2.53 15.87
N LYS A 178 11.13 -2.10 17.08
CA LYS A 178 10.43 -2.91 18.08
C LYS A 178 9.07 -2.26 18.35
N PRO A 179 8.11 -2.38 17.42
CA PRO A 179 6.80 -1.79 17.62
C PRO A 179 6.17 -2.44 18.86
N GLN A 180 5.51 -1.63 19.68
CA GLN A 180 4.78 -2.12 20.85
C GLN A 180 3.46 -2.82 20.47
N ARG A 181 3.12 -2.80 19.19
CA ARG A 181 1.87 -3.28 18.60
C ARG A 181 2.14 -4.12 17.36
N ASP A 182 1.13 -4.86 16.93
CA ASP A 182 1.15 -5.52 15.64
C ASP A 182 1.36 -4.52 14.50
N VAL A 183 2.08 -4.96 13.48
CA VAL A 183 2.15 -4.28 12.20
C VAL A 183 0.98 -4.74 11.33
N TRP A 184 0.60 -3.92 10.38
CA TRP A 184 -0.45 -4.24 9.43
C TRP A 184 0.15 -4.49 8.06
N VAL A 185 -0.27 -5.57 7.43
CA VAL A 185 0.18 -5.96 6.09
C VAL A 185 -1.04 -6.17 5.19
N GLY A 186 -1.02 -5.59 4.01
CA GLY A 186 -2.13 -5.68 3.08
C GLY A 186 -1.88 -4.95 1.78
N VAL A 187 -2.95 -4.42 1.21
CA VAL A 187 -2.94 -3.67 -0.04
C VAL A 187 -3.59 -2.30 0.13
N ALA A 188 -3.18 -1.35 -0.71
CA ALA A 188 -3.71 0.01 -0.72
C ALA A 188 -3.92 0.51 -2.14
N ALA A 189 -4.83 1.48 -2.31
CA ALA A 189 -5.02 2.22 -3.54
C ALA A 189 -5.19 3.73 -3.23
N CYS A 190 -4.57 4.60 -4.02
CA CYS A 190 -4.70 6.06 -3.87
C CYS A 190 -4.80 6.73 -5.23
N MET A 191 -5.47 7.89 -5.26
CA MET A 191 -5.56 8.77 -6.42
C MET A 191 -5.45 10.24 -5.95
N PRO A 192 -4.23 10.72 -5.61
CA PRO A 192 -4.03 12.05 -5.03
C PRO A 192 -4.50 13.21 -5.93
N LYS A 193 -4.43 13.01 -7.22
CA LYS A 193 -4.94 13.92 -8.25
C LYS A 193 -6.19 13.33 -8.87
N GLY A 194 -7.15 14.19 -9.22
CA GLY A 194 -8.31 13.76 -9.99
C GLY A 194 -7.96 13.50 -11.46
N ASP A 195 -8.88 12.89 -12.18
CA ASP A 195 -8.78 12.59 -13.62
C ASP A 195 -9.19 13.78 -14.53
N GLY A 196 -9.38 14.95 -13.93
CA GLY A 196 -9.81 16.17 -14.64
C GLY A 196 -11.33 16.28 -14.78
N THR A 197 -12.13 15.31 -14.34
CA THR A 197 -13.59 15.44 -14.31
C THR A 197 -14.06 16.34 -13.16
N ALA A 198 -15.30 16.85 -13.24
CA ALA A 198 -15.87 17.75 -12.23
C ALA A 198 -15.90 17.15 -10.81
N ASN A 199 -16.00 15.82 -10.69
CA ASN A 199 -16.03 15.09 -9.43
C ASN A 199 -14.66 14.45 -9.10
N GLY A 200 -13.59 14.78 -9.84
CA GLY A 200 -12.26 14.22 -9.65
C GLY A 200 -12.09 12.76 -10.08
N GLY A 201 -13.19 12.08 -10.37
CA GLY A 201 -13.19 10.69 -10.82
C GLY A 201 -12.92 9.65 -9.72
N SER A 202 -12.88 8.41 -10.17
CA SER A 202 -12.48 7.27 -9.35
C SER A 202 -11.82 6.20 -10.21
N PHE A 203 -10.95 5.38 -9.62
CA PHE A 203 -10.40 4.23 -10.32
C PHE A 203 -10.35 3.01 -9.42
N ALA A 204 -10.45 1.82 -10.02
CA ALA A 204 -10.37 0.56 -9.32
C ALA A 204 -9.02 -0.11 -9.58
N VAL A 205 -8.39 -0.58 -8.52
CA VAL A 205 -7.20 -1.42 -8.56
C VAL A 205 -7.61 -2.85 -8.31
N GLN A 206 -7.30 -3.75 -9.25
CA GLN A 206 -7.49 -5.18 -9.13
C GLN A 206 -6.30 -5.82 -8.44
N PHE A 207 -6.57 -6.66 -7.45
CA PHE A 207 -5.60 -7.46 -6.72
C PHE A 207 -5.91 -8.94 -6.90
N ARG A 208 -4.89 -9.73 -7.22
CA ARG A 208 -4.97 -11.18 -7.33
C ARG A 208 -3.70 -11.84 -6.81
N ASP A 209 -3.78 -13.13 -6.54
CA ASP A 209 -2.65 -13.91 -6.01
C ASP A 209 -2.04 -13.28 -4.75
N PHE A 210 -2.91 -12.61 -3.95
CA PHE A 210 -2.46 -12.00 -2.70
C PHE A 210 -2.17 -13.08 -1.68
N GLY A 211 -1.03 -12.98 -1.02
CA GLY A 211 -0.66 -13.93 0.02
C GLY A 211 0.29 -13.34 1.05
N ILE A 212 0.11 -13.75 2.31
CA ILE A 212 1.03 -13.43 3.40
C ILE A 212 1.52 -14.75 4.00
N THR A 213 2.82 -14.86 4.19
CA THR A 213 3.47 -15.99 4.86
C THR A 213 4.08 -15.51 6.17
N THR A 214 3.82 -16.25 7.24
CA THR A 214 4.38 -16.04 8.57
C THR A 214 5.18 -17.25 9.04
N GLU A 215 6.00 -17.06 10.09
CA GLU A 215 6.67 -18.16 10.82
C GLU A 215 5.70 -18.90 11.72
#